data_3adc2242fb357a1d0ee34431e386ef26
#
_entry.id   3adc2242fb357a1d0ee34431e386ef26
#
_cell.length_a   1.000
_cell.length_b   1.000
_cell.length_c   1.000
_cell.angle_alpha   90.00
_cell.angle_beta   90.00
_cell.angle_gamma   90.00
#
_symmetry.space_group_name_H-M   'P 1'
#
loop_
_entity.id
_entity.type
_entity.pdbx_description
1 polymer ?
#
loop_
_entity_poly.entity_id
_entity_poly.type
_entity_poly.pdbx_seq_one_letter_code
_entity_poly.pdbx_strand_id
1 'polypeptide(L)'
;MKIRFIALLTALVMMLGMVPAMAETVTGTGTAKGFGGDVTVTITVTDGKITAVTAEGANETQGIGSVALENLSAAMIAGNTIAVDAMATATITSNAILEAAKAALVAAGLNPDDFSAKVEAVAEDATYDVDVVIVGAGGAGMTAALTAAEQGKTVIILESQPIVGGNSVRATGGMNAADTPAQDTNTFGETAGVEKTLASLSTYADNEAIVKLGETVKAQWDAYQANPVGYFDSVELMELDTMIGGKGINDAELVHVMAANTAAGIEWLTTADIHLTNVGSFGGASVKRIHRPVDGQGKTVSVGSYMIPRMETACKNNANITLLMETTANTILMKDGAACGIVATGKAGNTVTVNAKAVILATGGFGANLEMVAELKPELKGFMTTNAAGLQGQGIAMAEAVGAATVDMNQIQIHPTVQADTAALITEGLRGDGAVLVNAEGKRFIDEVGTRDVVSAAEIAQTGSYSWLIVDQAMLDKSSVIAGYVKKGFVFSGETYEALGAAIGVDGAALTETMNTWNGYVEAKNDPDFGRTSFADPLNTAPYYAIKVTAGIHHTMGGLKINAQTQVLNTEGNVIPGLYAAGEVTGGIHGANRLGGNAVADFVVFGRIAGAEAAAYAN
;
A
#
# COMPACT_ATOMS: atom_id res chain seq x y z
N MET A 1 -1.34 -87.63 14.57
CA MET A 1 -0.13 -86.71 14.52
C MET A 1 -0.02 -85.96 13.22
N LYS A 2 -0.62 -86.42 12.11
CA LYS A 2 -0.47 -85.70 10.76
C LYS A 2 -1.40 -84.50 10.62
N ILE A 3 -2.50 -84.36 11.31
CA ILE A 3 -3.45 -83.22 11.18
C ILE A 3 -3.01 -81.99 11.95
N ARG A 4 -2.21 -82.13 13.01
CA ARG A 4 -1.67 -80.96 13.75
C ARG A 4 -0.49 -80.23 13.06
N PHE A 5 0.20 -80.91 12.17
CA PHE A 5 1.33 -80.33 11.39
C PHE A 5 0.84 -79.43 10.22
N ILE A 6 -0.31 -79.75 9.61
CA ILE A 6 -0.89 -79.00 8.50
C ILE A 6 -1.51 -77.67 9.04
N ALA A 7 -2.12 -77.67 10.22
CA ALA A 7 -2.65 -76.44 10.82
C ALA A 7 -1.58 -75.46 11.28
N LEU A 8 -0.37 -75.95 11.66
CA LEU A 8 0.76 -75.10 12.04
C LEU A 8 1.44 -74.48 10.82
N LEU A 9 1.49 -75.16 9.67
CA LEU A 9 2.09 -74.64 8.42
C LEU A 9 1.19 -73.61 7.76
N THR A 10 -0.16 -73.75 7.81
CA THR A 10 -1.10 -72.78 7.30
C THR A 10 -1.15 -71.50 8.19
N ALA A 11 -1.00 -71.63 9.50
CA ALA A 11 -0.91 -70.47 10.38
C ALA A 11 0.44 -69.69 10.18
N LEU A 12 1.53 -70.40 9.90
CA LEU A 12 2.82 -69.77 9.65
C LEU A 12 2.88 -69.09 8.27
N VAL A 13 2.19 -69.62 7.25
CA VAL A 13 2.06 -68.98 5.91
C VAL A 13 1.15 -67.78 5.94
N MET A 14 0.12 -67.72 6.82
CA MET A 14 -0.70 -66.50 7.02
C MET A 14 0.01 -65.44 7.84
N MET A 15 0.98 -65.75 8.69
CA MET A 15 1.78 -64.72 9.38
C MET A 15 2.93 -64.14 8.54
N LEU A 16 3.35 -64.79 7.47
CA LEU A 16 4.35 -64.25 6.54
C LEU A 16 3.74 -63.33 5.45
N GLY A 17 2.40 -63.19 5.40
CA GLY A 17 1.71 -62.38 4.38
C GLY A 17 1.36 -60.92 4.83
N MET A 18 1.65 -60.55 6.06
CA MET A 18 1.52 -59.15 6.52
C MET A 18 2.89 -58.49 6.62
N VAL A 19 3.52 -58.29 5.49
CA VAL A 19 4.49 -57.20 5.35
C VAL A 19 3.63 -55.93 5.37
N PRO A 20 3.79 -55.03 6.34
CA PRO A 20 3.13 -53.72 6.23
C PRO A 20 3.57 -53.13 4.91
N ALA A 21 2.60 -52.87 4.03
CA ALA A 21 2.90 -52.09 2.83
C ALA A 21 3.60 -50.83 3.32
N MET A 22 4.86 -50.64 2.95
CA MET A 22 5.54 -49.37 3.23
C MET A 22 4.75 -48.30 2.50
N ALA A 23 4.35 -47.28 3.23
CA ALA A 23 3.63 -46.15 2.66
C ALA A 23 4.40 -45.65 1.42
N GLU A 24 3.77 -45.65 0.24
CA GLU A 24 4.39 -45.19 -0.98
C GLU A 24 4.46 -43.67 -0.90
N THR A 25 5.66 -43.15 -0.73
CA THR A 25 5.92 -41.70 -0.66
C THR A 25 6.70 -41.27 -1.90
N VAL A 26 6.16 -40.32 -2.65
CA VAL A 26 6.80 -39.73 -3.80
C VAL A 26 6.88 -38.21 -3.62
N THR A 27 7.94 -37.62 -4.14
CA THR A 27 8.17 -36.16 -4.08
C THR A 27 8.57 -35.66 -5.45
N GLY A 28 8.00 -34.56 -5.87
CA GLY A 28 8.37 -33.88 -7.10
C GLY A 28 8.47 -32.39 -6.92
N THR A 29 9.21 -31.74 -7.79
CA THR A 29 9.44 -30.29 -7.80
C THR A 29 9.11 -29.71 -9.16
N GLY A 30 8.41 -28.60 -9.20
CA GLY A 30 8.07 -27.84 -10.39
C GLY A 30 8.38 -26.36 -10.21
N THR A 31 8.56 -25.64 -11.33
CA THR A 31 8.86 -24.20 -11.32
C THR A 31 8.02 -23.49 -12.37
N ALA A 32 7.54 -22.28 -12.05
CA ALA A 32 6.83 -21.39 -12.96
C ALA A 32 7.17 -19.92 -12.69
N LYS A 33 6.80 -19.01 -13.61
CA LYS A 33 7.13 -17.59 -13.54
C LYS A 33 6.12 -16.85 -12.70
N GLY A 34 6.54 -16.33 -11.53
CA GLY A 34 5.75 -15.47 -10.65
C GLY A 34 5.96 -13.98 -10.92
N PHE A 35 5.44 -13.14 -10.04
CA PHE A 35 5.55 -11.68 -10.15
C PHE A 35 6.97 -11.19 -9.86
N GLY A 36 7.63 -11.77 -8.87
CA GLY A 36 9.00 -11.40 -8.48
C GLY A 36 10.09 -12.22 -9.15
N GLY A 37 9.76 -13.25 -9.94
CA GLY A 37 10.69 -14.17 -10.56
C GLY A 37 10.18 -15.59 -10.56
N ASP A 38 11.09 -16.58 -10.55
CA ASP A 38 10.71 -17.98 -10.53
C ASP A 38 10.14 -18.38 -9.16
N VAL A 39 9.00 -19.07 -9.20
CA VAL A 39 8.37 -19.73 -8.04
C VAL A 39 8.56 -21.22 -8.19
N THR A 40 9.13 -21.86 -7.18
CA THR A 40 9.38 -23.30 -7.13
C THR A 40 8.47 -23.95 -6.10
N VAL A 41 7.75 -25.00 -6.50
CA VAL A 41 6.88 -25.76 -5.61
C VAL A 41 7.37 -27.20 -5.52
N THR A 42 7.53 -27.70 -4.29
CA THR A 42 7.84 -29.10 -4.00
C THR A 42 6.63 -29.73 -3.31
N ILE A 43 6.11 -30.83 -3.87
CA ILE A 43 4.97 -31.58 -3.33
C ILE A 43 5.41 -32.97 -2.93
N THR A 44 5.02 -33.41 -1.73
CA THR A 44 5.17 -34.79 -1.25
C THR A 44 3.79 -35.43 -1.12
N VAL A 45 3.63 -36.60 -1.76
CA VAL A 45 2.41 -37.40 -1.70
C VAL A 45 2.74 -38.73 -1.04
N THR A 46 1.97 -39.10 -0.02
CA THR A 46 2.10 -40.38 0.70
C THR A 46 0.74 -41.08 0.67
N ASP A 47 0.69 -42.32 0.14
CA ASP A 47 -0.54 -43.11 -0.01
C ASP A 47 -1.68 -42.33 -0.68
N GLY A 48 -1.37 -41.59 -1.76
CA GLY A 48 -2.35 -40.82 -2.51
C GLY A 48 -2.84 -39.53 -1.83
N LYS A 49 -2.17 -39.09 -0.76
CA LYS A 49 -2.48 -37.83 -0.07
C LYS A 49 -1.32 -36.85 -0.12
N ILE A 50 -1.61 -35.62 -0.39
CA ILE A 50 -0.64 -34.51 -0.27
C ILE A 50 -0.31 -34.33 1.21
N THR A 51 0.92 -34.67 1.60
CA THR A 51 1.37 -34.61 2.99
C THR A 51 2.28 -33.43 3.27
N ALA A 52 2.91 -32.87 2.23
CA ALA A 52 3.68 -31.63 2.32
C ALA A 52 3.64 -30.86 1.00
N VAL A 53 3.59 -29.55 1.10
CA VAL A 53 3.80 -28.60 0.00
C VAL A 53 4.68 -27.48 0.51
N THR A 54 5.74 -27.20 -0.24
CA THR A 54 6.61 -26.04 0.01
C THR A 54 6.66 -25.22 -1.26
N ALA A 55 6.30 -23.95 -1.18
CA ALA A 55 6.41 -23.00 -2.28
C ALA A 55 7.46 -21.93 -1.93
N GLU A 56 8.41 -21.72 -2.82
CA GLU A 56 9.51 -20.77 -2.65
C GLU A 56 9.53 -19.76 -3.80
N GLY A 57 9.65 -18.48 -3.46
CA GLY A 57 9.75 -17.38 -4.42
C GLY A 57 10.52 -16.23 -3.76
N ALA A 58 11.85 -16.29 -3.79
CA ALA A 58 12.73 -15.40 -3.02
C ALA A 58 12.57 -13.91 -3.32
N ASN A 59 12.00 -13.56 -4.47
CA ASN A 59 11.83 -12.17 -4.91
C ASN A 59 10.34 -11.74 -4.95
N GLU A 60 9.44 -12.59 -4.45
CA GLU A 60 8.03 -12.25 -4.37
C GLU A 60 7.80 -11.09 -3.39
N THR A 61 6.78 -10.29 -3.65
CA THR A 61 6.51 -9.10 -2.82
C THR A 61 6.14 -9.51 -1.41
N GLN A 62 6.89 -9.02 -0.43
CA GLN A 62 6.62 -9.26 0.99
C GLN A 62 5.22 -8.74 1.38
N GLY A 63 4.46 -9.53 2.12
CA GLY A 63 3.09 -9.22 2.52
C GLY A 63 2.03 -9.40 1.41
N ILE A 64 2.43 -9.79 0.20
CA ILE A 64 1.53 -10.09 -0.92
C ILE A 64 1.87 -11.48 -1.49
N GLY A 65 2.93 -11.57 -2.28
CA GLY A 65 3.36 -12.84 -2.87
C GLY A 65 3.85 -13.84 -1.83
N SER A 66 4.55 -13.37 -0.78
CA SER A 66 4.99 -14.22 0.33
C SER A 66 3.80 -14.89 1.06
N VAL A 67 2.69 -14.17 1.23
CA VAL A 67 1.47 -14.72 1.84
C VAL A 67 0.80 -15.74 0.92
N ALA A 68 0.83 -15.53 -0.40
CA ALA A 68 0.30 -16.50 -1.36
C ALA A 68 1.11 -17.81 -1.34
N LEU A 69 2.45 -17.75 -1.24
CA LEU A 69 3.31 -18.93 -1.12
C LEU A 69 2.92 -19.80 0.10
N GLU A 70 2.65 -19.18 1.24
CA GLU A 70 2.26 -19.86 2.47
C GLU A 70 0.83 -20.41 2.40
N ASN A 71 -0.14 -19.55 2.09
CA ASN A 71 -1.56 -19.89 2.18
C ASN A 71 -1.99 -20.92 1.13
N LEU A 72 -1.51 -20.84 -0.13
CA LEU A 72 -1.87 -21.83 -1.14
C LEU A 72 -1.24 -23.19 -0.82
N SER A 73 0.00 -23.20 -0.31
CA SER A 73 0.64 -24.45 0.15
C SER A 73 -0.18 -25.13 1.25
N ALA A 74 -0.62 -24.38 2.25
CA ALA A 74 -1.47 -24.89 3.33
C ALA A 74 -2.83 -25.39 2.82
N ALA A 75 -3.46 -24.63 1.90
CA ALA A 75 -4.75 -25.02 1.30
C ALA A 75 -4.66 -26.31 0.47
N MET A 76 -3.57 -26.52 -0.27
CA MET A 76 -3.34 -27.74 -1.03
C MET A 76 -3.22 -28.96 -0.12
N ILE A 77 -2.52 -28.84 1.01
CA ILE A 77 -2.40 -29.91 2.00
C ILE A 77 -3.77 -30.20 2.63
N ALA A 78 -4.46 -29.18 3.12
CA ALA A 78 -5.73 -29.32 3.81
C ALA A 78 -6.84 -29.92 2.92
N GLY A 79 -6.87 -29.53 1.64
CA GLY A 79 -7.85 -30.00 0.67
C GLY A 79 -7.45 -31.29 -0.05
N ASN A 80 -6.23 -31.76 0.11
CA ASN A 80 -5.66 -32.83 -0.74
C ASN A 80 -5.82 -32.54 -2.24
N THR A 81 -5.62 -31.29 -2.66
CA THR A 81 -5.89 -30.83 -4.03
C THR A 81 -4.96 -29.69 -4.43
N ILE A 82 -4.67 -29.60 -5.72
CA ILE A 82 -4.03 -28.41 -6.31
C ILE A 82 -5.08 -27.45 -6.92
N ALA A 83 -6.36 -27.78 -6.90
CA ALA A 83 -7.45 -26.94 -7.38
C ALA A 83 -7.90 -25.94 -6.29
N VAL A 84 -6.96 -25.16 -5.79
CA VAL A 84 -7.21 -24.06 -4.84
C VAL A 84 -7.37 -22.74 -5.60
N ASP A 85 -8.18 -21.83 -5.06
CA ASP A 85 -8.44 -20.54 -5.71
C ASP A 85 -7.21 -19.63 -5.63
N ALA A 86 -6.91 -18.94 -6.73
CA ALA A 86 -5.86 -17.91 -6.75
C ALA A 86 -6.24 -16.76 -5.79
N MET A 87 -5.25 -16.30 -5.02
CA MET A 87 -5.46 -15.18 -4.10
C MET A 87 -5.55 -13.88 -4.89
N ALA A 88 -6.65 -13.16 -4.70
CA ALA A 88 -6.87 -11.84 -5.30
C ALA A 88 -5.71 -10.88 -5.13
N THR A 89 -5.30 -9.92 -5.22
CA THR A 89 -4.11 -9.10 -4.93
C THR A 89 -2.75 -9.75 -5.29
N ALA A 90 -2.62 -11.10 -5.23
CA ALA A 90 -1.41 -11.88 -5.53
C ALA A 90 -1.59 -12.82 -6.75
N THR A 91 -2.45 -12.49 -7.70
CA THR A 91 -2.90 -13.37 -8.79
C THR A 91 -1.76 -13.95 -9.63
N ILE A 92 -0.75 -13.16 -9.99
CA ILE A 92 0.39 -13.64 -10.82
C ILE A 92 1.19 -14.69 -10.04
N THR A 93 1.55 -14.41 -8.79
CA THR A 93 2.24 -15.36 -7.91
C THR A 93 1.40 -16.61 -7.67
N SER A 94 0.10 -16.45 -7.43
CA SER A 94 -0.82 -17.59 -7.23
C SER A 94 -0.88 -18.50 -8.44
N ASN A 95 -1.03 -17.96 -9.63
CA ASN A 95 -1.03 -18.74 -10.87
C ASN A 95 0.29 -19.49 -11.08
N ALA A 96 1.42 -18.86 -10.76
CA ALA A 96 2.73 -19.52 -10.82
C ALA A 96 2.81 -20.69 -9.81
N ILE A 97 2.30 -20.54 -8.60
CA ILE A 97 2.24 -21.62 -7.61
C ILE A 97 1.40 -22.78 -8.14
N LEU A 98 0.23 -22.50 -8.73
CA LEU A 98 -0.66 -23.54 -9.28
C LEU A 98 -0.04 -24.28 -10.47
N GLU A 99 0.64 -23.56 -11.38
CA GLU A 99 1.37 -24.14 -12.49
C GLU A 99 2.57 -24.98 -12.02
N ALA A 100 3.36 -24.46 -11.08
CA ALA A 100 4.49 -25.17 -10.50
C ALA A 100 4.03 -26.41 -9.73
N ALA A 101 2.89 -26.37 -9.03
CA ALA A 101 2.30 -27.52 -8.35
C ALA A 101 1.90 -28.63 -9.32
N LYS A 102 1.28 -28.30 -10.47
CA LYS A 102 1.00 -29.26 -11.54
C LYS A 102 2.29 -29.91 -12.05
N ALA A 103 3.31 -29.12 -12.33
CA ALA A 103 4.60 -29.61 -12.77
C ALA A 103 5.28 -30.51 -11.72
N ALA A 104 5.14 -30.18 -10.42
CA ALA A 104 5.67 -30.98 -9.32
C ALA A 104 5.02 -32.38 -9.25
N LEU A 105 3.69 -32.47 -9.40
CA LEU A 105 3.00 -33.77 -9.45
C LEU A 105 3.45 -34.60 -10.64
N VAL A 106 3.60 -33.99 -11.83
CA VAL A 106 4.13 -34.69 -13.01
C VAL A 106 5.57 -35.19 -12.76
N ALA A 107 6.43 -34.37 -12.13
CA ALA A 107 7.79 -34.76 -11.76
C ALA A 107 7.83 -35.89 -10.73
N ALA A 108 6.81 -35.99 -9.86
CA ALA A 108 6.62 -37.11 -8.93
C ALA A 108 6.07 -38.38 -9.59
N GLY A 109 5.78 -38.37 -10.91
CA GLY A 109 5.18 -39.50 -11.63
C GLY A 109 3.66 -39.64 -11.41
N LEU A 110 3.00 -38.61 -10.91
CA LEU A 110 1.56 -38.59 -10.62
C LEU A 110 0.79 -37.83 -11.71
N ASN A 111 -0.51 -38.16 -11.86
CA ASN A 111 -1.40 -37.40 -12.72
C ASN A 111 -2.01 -36.22 -11.91
N PRO A 112 -1.80 -34.96 -12.33
CA PRO A 112 -2.38 -33.79 -11.67
C PRO A 112 -3.92 -33.80 -11.58
N ASP A 113 -4.60 -34.49 -12.51
CA ASP A 113 -6.07 -34.58 -12.50
C ASP A 113 -6.60 -35.34 -11.29
N ASP A 114 -5.82 -36.27 -10.72
CA ASP A 114 -6.19 -37.01 -9.50
C ASP A 114 -6.23 -36.09 -8.26
N PHE A 115 -5.64 -34.91 -8.34
CA PHE A 115 -5.56 -33.88 -7.30
C PHE A 115 -6.27 -32.59 -7.73
N SER A 116 -7.25 -32.66 -8.64
CA SER A 116 -7.96 -31.48 -9.18
C SER A 116 -9.36 -31.29 -8.62
N ALA A 117 -9.78 -32.11 -7.65
CA ALA A 117 -11.10 -31.98 -7.01
C ALA A 117 -11.18 -30.66 -6.21
N LYS A 118 -12.15 -29.83 -6.55
CA LYS A 118 -12.41 -28.60 -5.80
C LYS A 118 -13.11 -28.95 -4.49
N VAL A 119 -12.53 -28.49 -3.35
CA VAL A 119 -13.17 -28.66 -2.04
C VAL A 119 -14.08 -27.46 -1.83
N GLU A 120 -15.39 -27.70 -1.75
CA GLU A 120 -16.34 -26.67 -1.35
C GLU A 120 -16.22 -26.43 0.15
N ALA A 121 -15.95 -25.18 0.53
CA ALA A 121 -15.99 -24.79 1.94
C ALA A 121 -17.46 -24.77 2.39
N VAL A 122 -17.76 -25.52 3.44
CA VAL A 122 -19.06 -25.47 4.12
C VAL A 122 -18.84 -24.80 5.47
N ALA A 123 -19.54 -23.71 5.72
CA ALA A 123 -19.52 -23.05 7.03
C ALA A 123 -20.94 -22.71 7.46
N GLU A 124 -21.18 -22.79 8.76
CA GLU A 124 -22.44 -22.38 9.38
C GLU A 124 -22.45 -20.84 9.57
N ASP A 125 -23.64 -20.26 9.67
CA ASP A 125 -23.81 -18.87 10.04
C ASP A 125 -23.20 -18.63 11.43
N ALA A 126 -22.51 -17.49 11.58
CA ALA A 126 -21.81 -17.14 12.80
C ALA A 126 -22.29 -15.80 13.37
N THR A 127 -22.39 -15.72 14.69
CA THR A 127 -22.70 -14.47 15.40
C THR A 127 -21.64 -14.21 16.46
N TYR A 128 -21.15 -12.96 16.49
CA TYR A 128 -20.16 -12.48 17.45
C TYR A 128 -20.69 -11.26 18.19
N ASP A 129 -20.28 -11.11 19.45
CA ASP A 129 -20.54 -9.92 20.27
C ASP A 129 -19.19 -9.34 20.71
N VAL A 130 -18.93 -8.08 20.37
CA VAL A 130 -17.67 -7.37 20.68
C VAL A 130 -17.92 -5.91 21.04
N ASP A 131 -16.89 -5.23 21.54
CA ASP A 131 -17.00 -3.78 21.79
C ASP A 131 -16.93 -2.99 20.49
N VAL A 132 -15.99 -3.32 19.59
CA VAL A 132 -15.76 -2.60 18.34
C VAL A 132 -15.65 -3.57 17.17
N VAL A 133 -16.39 -3.31 16.09
CA VAL A 133 -16.18 -3.97 14.81
C VAL A 133 -15.55 -2.99 13.82
N ILE A 134 -14.52 -3.46 13.10
CA ILE A 134 -13.78 -2.68 12.11
C ILE A 134 -13.94 -3.34 10.75
N VAL A 135 -14.27 -2.59 9.73
CA VAL A 135 -14.39 -3.08 8.35
C VAL A 135 -13.18 -2.63 7.54
N GLY A 136 -12.35 -3.60 7.16
CA GLY A 136 -11.10 -3.43 6.42
C GLY A 136 -9.84 -3.60 7.28
N ALA A 137 -8.96 -4.53 6.88
CA ALA A 137 -7.67 -4.78 7.50
C ALA A 137 -6.53 -4.06 6.76
N GLY A 138 -6.77 -2.83 6.32
CA GLY A 138 -5.75 -1.90 5.83
C GLY A 138 -4.98 -1.23 6.97
N GLY A 139 -4.09 -0.29 6.64
CA GLY A 139 -3.34 0.47 7.64
C GLY A 139 -4.23 1.16 8.67
N ALA A 140 -5.32 1.82 8.24
CA ALA A 140 -6.25 2.50 9.13
C ALA A 140 -6.97 1.53 10.09
N GLY A 141 -7.48 0.41 9.56
CA GLY A 141 -8.23 -0.57 10.37
C GLY A 141 -7.35 -1.26 11.40
N MET A 142 -6.12 -1.66 11.04
CA MET A 142 -5.19 -2.26 11.99
C MET A 142 -4.70 -1.25 13.04
N THR A 143 -4.47 0.01 12.64
CA THR A 143 -4.14 1.09 13.60
C THR A 143 -5.28 1.29 14.60
N ALA A 144 -6.53 1.37 14.11
CA ALA A 144 -7.71 1.52 14.97
C ALA A 144 -7.90 0.32 15.92
N ALA A 145 -7.68 -0.90 15.41
CA ALA A 145 -7.81 -2.12 16.21
C ALA A 145 -6.78 -2.17 17.35
N LEU A 146 -5.51 -1.90 17.05
CA LEU A 146 -4.45 -1.86 18.05
C LEU A 146 -4.75 -0.81 19.11
N THR A 147 -5.16 0.39 18.70
CA THR A 147 -5.48 1.49 19.63
C THR A 147 -6.70 1.17 20.50
N ALA A 148 -7.75 0.58 19.96
CA ALA A 148 -8.92 0.17 20.75
C ALA A 148 -8.57 -0.97 21.73
N ALA A 149 -7.75 -1.93 21.31
CA ALA A 149 -7.29 -3.02 22.15
C ALA A 149 -6.34 -2.55 23.28
N GLU A 150 -5.51 -1.52 23.04
CA GLU A 150 -4.71 -0.84 24.10
C GLU A 150 -5.59 -0.28 25.23
N GLN A 151 -6.85 0.07 24.93
CA GLN A 151 -7.85 0.49 25.90
C GLN A 151 -8.69 -0.66 26.48
N GLY A 152 -8.26 -1.91 26.25
CA GLY A 152 -8.89 -3.11 26.79
C GLY A 152 -10.17 -3.55 26.08
N LYS A 153 -10.47 -3.02 24.86
CA LYS A 153 -11.68 -3.38 24.11
C LYS A 153 -11.47 -4.64 23.31
N THR A 154 -12.54 -5.44 23.18
CA THR A 154 -12.61 -6.57 22.25
C THR A 154 -12.93 -6.05 20.86
N VAL A 155 -12.16 -6.51 19.85
CA VAL A 155 -12.22 -6.00 18.48
C VAL A 155 -12.32 -7.15 17.49
N ILE A 156 -13.22 -7.04 16.52
CA ILE A 156 -13.21 -7.87 15.31
C ILE A 156 -12.89 -6.97 14.11
N ILE A 157 -11.90 -7.40 13.29
CA ILE A 157 -11.62 -6.82 11.98
C ILE A 157 -12.19 -7.77 10.92
N LEU A 158 -13.03 -7.24 10.02
CA LEU A 158 -13.55 -7.95 8.85
C LEU A 158 -12.73 -7.54 7.63
N GLU A 159 -12.13 -8.50 6.93
CA GLU A 159 -11.37 -8.27 5.69
C GLU A 159 -11.94 -9.12 4.56
N SER A 160 -12.31 -8.47 3.46
CA SER A 160 -12.90 -9.14 2.29
C SER A 160 -11.89 -9.96 1.48
N GLN A 161 -10.61 -9.61 1.58
CA GLN A 161 -9.54 -10.24 0.81
C GLN A 161 -8.85 -11.36 1.63
N PRO A 162 -8.16 -12.29 0.94
CA PRO A 162 -7.39 -13.33 1.61
C PRO A 162 -6.08 -12.84 2.25
N ILE A 163 -5.69 -11.58 2.00
CA ILE A 163 -4.52 -10.93 2.60
C ILE A 163 -4.90 -9.56 3.14
N VAL A 164 -4.22 -9.13 4.19
CA VAL A 164 -4.39 -7.79 4.77
C VAL A 164 -3.67 -6.71 3.95
N GLY A 165 -3.99 -5.46 4.23
CA GLY A 165 -3.23 -4.30 3.81
C GLY A 165 -3.81 -3.49 2.67
N GLY A 166 -4.61 -4.07 1.77
CA GLY A 166 -5.22 -3.34 0.66
C GLY A 166 -4.22 -2.47 -0.13
N ASN A 167 -4.47 -1.14 -0.21
CA ASN A 167 -3.51 -0.20 -0.79
C ASN A 167 -2.32 0.08 0.14
N SER A 168 -2.48 -0.05 1.46
CA SER A 168 -1.43 0.29 2.42
C SER A 168 -0.20 -0.61 2.28
N VAL A 169 -0.36 -1.91 1.99
CA VAL A 169 0.78 -2.83 1.76
C VAL A 169 1.53 -2.51 0.47
N ARG A 170 0.89 -1.82 -0.47
CA ARG A 170 1.47 -1.40 -1.76
C ARG A 170 2.17 -0.04 -1.70
N ALA A 171 2.05 0.70 -0.58
CA ALA A 171 2.67 2.00 -0.41
C ALA A 171 4.20 1.89 -0.48
N THR A 172 4.82 2.66 -1.37
CA THR A 172 6.27 2.58 -1.65
C THR A 172 7.06 3.74 -1.05
N GLY A 173 6.40 4.81 -0.61
CA GLY A 173 7.02 6.01 -0.07
C GLY A 173 7.35 5.90 1.43
N GLY A 174 6.73 6.74 2.23
CA GLY A 174 6.90 6.84 3.68
C GLY A 174 5.74 7.58 4.32
N MET A 175 5.91 7.99 5.57
CA MET A 175 4.95 8.80 6.34
C MET A 175 5.47 10.23 6.47
N ASN A 176 4.69 11.23 6.06
CA ASN A 176 5.00 12.61 6.39
C ASN A 176 4.77 12.86 7.88
N ALA A 177 5.75 13.51 8.50
CA ALA A 177 5.64 14.01 9.87
C ALA A 177 6.50 15.26 10.02
N ALA A 178 5.99 16.26 10.73
CA ALA A 178 6.69 17.49 11.03
C ALA A 178 7.22 17.48 12.47
N ASP A 179 8.28 18.24 12.71
CA ASP A 179 8.86 18.48 14.04
C ASP A 179 9.25 17.18 14.75
N THR A 180 10.02 16.33 14.05
CA THR A 180 10.49 15.05 14.59
C THR A 180 12.00 15.06 14.87
N PRO A 181 12.49 14.33 15.90
CA PRO A 181 13.93 14.19 16.15
C PRO A 181 14.70 13.60 14.96
N ALA A 182 14.05 12.81 14.10
CA ALA A 182 14.69 12.24 12.91
C ALA A 182 15.02 13.31 11.86
N GLN A 183 14.23 14.40 11.78
CA GLN A 183 14.52 15.53 10.88
C GLN A 183 15.79 16.26 11.31
N ASP A 184 16.06 16.42 12.60
CA ASP A 184 17.24 17.10 13.13
C ASP A 184 18.57 16.39 12.80
N THR A 185 18.52 15.15 12.34
CA THR A 185 19.71 14.45 11.82
C THR A 185 20.12 14.95 10.43
N ASN A 186 19.29 15.74 9.77
CA ASN A 186 19.54 16.31 8.45
C ASN A 186 20.08 17.75 8.57
N THR A 187 20.90 18.15 7.61
CA THR A 187 21.26 19.57 7.42
C THR A 187 20.15 20.23 6.63
N PHE A 188 19.62 21.34 7.14
CA PHE A 188 18.62 22.12 6.42
C PHE A 188 19.24 22.78 5.18
N GLY A 189 18.58 22.62 4.04
CA GLY A 189 19.03 23.17 2.76
C GLY A 189 17.88 23.59 1.84
N GLU A 190 16.65 23.56 2.35
CA GLU A 190 15.40 23.73 1.59
C GLU A 190 14.86 25.16 1.61
N THR A 191 15.72 26.18 1.78
CA THR A 191 15.34 27.62 1.76
C THR A 191 14.43 27.97 0.60
N ALA A 192 14.82 27.56 -0.62
CA ALA A 192 14.03 27.84 -1.82
C ALA A 192 12.64 27.15 -1.81
N GLY A 193 12.51 25.98 -1.16
CA GLY A 193 11.23 25.30 -0.99
C GLY A 193 10.27 26.09 -0.11
N VAL A 194 10.74 26.54 1.06
CA VAL A 194 9.96 27.37 1.98
C VAL A 194 9.56 28.69 1.32
N GLU A 195 10.50 29.37 0.66
CA GLU A 195 10.25 30.65 -0.01
C GLU A 195 9.24 30.50 -1.16
N LYS A 196 9.30 29.39 -1.94
CA LYS A 196 8.33 29.06 -2.99
C LYS A 196 6.93 28.88 -2.41
N THR A 197 6.80 28.16 -1.29
CA THR A 197 5.52 27.97 -0.59
C THR A 197 4.97 29.31 -0.12
N LEU A 198 5.77 30.16 0.52
CA LEU A 198 5.34 31.48 0.97
C LEU A 198 4.97 32.41 -0.20
N ALA A 199 5.70 32.36 -1.32
CA ALA A 199 5.39 33.15 -2.51
C ALA A 199 4.05 32.75 -3.14
N SER A 200 3.64 31.49 -3.03
CA SER A 200 2.38 30.99 -3.58
C SER A 200 1.12 31.49 -2.84
N LEU A 201 1.27 32.08 -1.65
CA LEU A 201 0.14 32.60 -0.84
C LEU A 201 -0.69 33.64 -1.59
N SER A 202 -0.08 34.40 -2.48
CA SER A 202 -0.80 35.37 -3.32
C SER A 202 -1.89 34.75 -4.19
N THR A 203 -1.77 33.46 -4.53
CA THR A 203 -2.76 32.71 -5.29
C THR A 203 -3.99 32.33 -4.44
N TYR A 204 -3.84 32.35 -3.12
CA TYR A 204 -4.87 31.94 -2.15
C TYR A 204 -5.36 33.11 -1.29
N ALA A 205 -5.26 34.36 -1.78
CA ALA A 205 -5.61 35.56 -1.00
C ALA A 205 -7.07 35.56 -0.49
N ASP A 206 -7.97 34.85 -1.17
CA ASP A 206 -9.38 34.72 -0.76
C ASP A 206 -9.63 33.54 0.21
N ASN A 207 -8.61 32.73 0.55
CA ASN A 207 -8.71 31.64 1.51
C ASN A 207 -8.15 32.08 2.87
N GLU A 208 -9.05 32.46 3.80
CA GLU A 208 -8.68 33.00 5.12
C GLU A 208 -7.81 32.03 5.93
N ALA A 209 -8.07 30.71 5.85
CA ALA A 209 -7.31 29.69 6.57
C ALA A 209 -5.86 29.64 6.07
N ILE A 210 -5.66 29.63 4.74
CA ILE A 210 -4.32 29.60 4.13
C ILE A 210 -3.58 30.91 4.41
N VAL A 211 -4.25 32.08 4.35
CA VAL A 211 -3.64 33.38 4.63
C VAL A 211 -3.11 33.42 6.06
N LYS A 212 -3.94 33.07 7.04
CA LYS A 212 -3.57 33.06 8.46
C LYS A 212 -2.42 32.09 8.74
N LEU A 213 -2.48 30.90 8.16
CA LEU A 213 -1.44 29.88 8.29
C LEU A 213 -0.13 30.36 7.68
N GLY A 214 -0.19 31.00 6.50
CA GLY A 214 0.94 31.59 5.84
C GLY A 214 1.63 32.70 6.62
N GLU A 215 0.87 33.55 7.33
CA GLU A 215 1.41 34.56 8.25
C GLU A 215 2.19 33.92 9.41
N THR A 216 1.64 32.82 9.98
CA THR A 216 2.30 32.06 11.05
C THR A 216 3.61 31.43 10.56
N VAL A 217 3.57 30.72 9.42
CA VAL A 217 4.75 30.09 8.82
C VAL A 217 5.81 31.12 8.47
N LYS A 218 5.40 32.29 7.93
CA LYS A 218 6.34 33.38 7.64
C LYS A 218 7.04 33.88 8.92
N ALA A 219 6.32 34.06 10.00
CA ALA A 219 6.91 34.49 11.26
C ALA A 219 7.90 33.45 11.83
N GLN A 220 7.56 32.16 11.73
CA GLN A 220 8.46 31.06 12.12
C GLN A 220 9.72 31.04 11.23
N TRP A 221 9.55 31.23 9.92
CA TRP A 221 10.66 31.29 8.97
C TRP A 221 11.58 32.47 9.22
N ASP A 222 11.04 33.68 9.44
CA ASP A 222 11.83 34.88 9.74
C ASP A 222 12.63 34.67 11.04
N ALA A 223 12.03 34.04 12.07
CA ALA A 223 12.71 33.73 13.31
C ALA A 223 13.84 32.69 13.13
N TYR A 224 13.61 31.64 12.35
CA TYR A 224 14.64 30.66 12.02
C TYR A 224 15.80 31.27 11.25
N GLN A 225 15.53 32.11 10.24
CA GLN A 225 16.58 32.81 9.47
C GLN A 225 17.44 33.71 10.36
N ALA A 226 16.85 34.33 11.38
CA ALA A 226 17.57 35.19 12.33
C ALA A 226 18.48 34.38 13.29
N ASN A 227 18.12 33.15 13.62
CA ASN A 227 18.89 32.26 14.49
C ASN A 227 18.67 30.78 14.09
N PRO A 228 19.35 30.28 13.04
CA PRO A 228 19.17 28.92 12.56
C PRO A 228 19.61 27.87 13.60
N VAL A 229 18.68 27.08 14.12
CA VAL A 229 18.94 25.99 15.04
C VAL A 229 18.15 24.76 14.60
N GLY A 230 18.83 23.62 14.44
CA GLY A 230 18.19 22.37 14.01
C GLY A 230 17.71 22.40 12.56
N TYR A 231 16.80 21.50 12.24
CA TYR A 231 16.13 21.43 10.94
C TYR A 231 14.84 22.25 10.97
N PHE A 232 14.62 23.12 9.97
CA PHE A 232 13.39 23.92 9.91
C PHE A 232 12.23 23.08 9.37
N ASP A 233 11.28 22.80 10.21
CA ASP A 233 9.93 22.34 9.86
C ASP A 233 8.99 22.71 11.02
N SER A 234 7.69 22.70 10.76
CA SER A 234 6.66 22.91 11.78
C SER A 234 5.35 22.24 11.37
N VAL A 235 4.48 22.02 12.34
CA VAL A 235 3.10 21.58 12.11
C VAL A 235 2.42 22.51 11.12
N GLU A 236 2.53 23.83 11.30
CA GLU A 236 1.91 24.83 10.47
C GLU A 236 2.47 24.86 9.04
N LEU A 237 3.77 24.58 8.84
CA LEU A 237 4.32 24.45 7.50
C LEU A 237 3.81 23.18 6.80
N MET A 238 3.64 22.07 7.53
CA MET A 238 3.03 20.86 6.99
C MET A 238 1.55 21.06 6.63
N GLU A 239 0.81 21.79 7.46
CA GLU A 239 -0.58 22.18 7.17
C GLU A 239 -0.63 23.04 5.91
N LEU A 240 0.22 24.06 5.82
CA LEU A 240 0.26 24.98 4.68
C LEU A 240 0.57 24.25 3.37
N ASP A 241 1.58 23.39 3.36
CA ASP A 241 1.90 22.55 2.18
C ASP A 241 0.70 21.68 1.80
N THR A 242 0.02 21.06 2.79
CA THR A 242 -1.14 20.20 2.56
C THR A 242 -2.33 20.98 2.01
N MET A 243 -2.62 22.15 2.55
CA MET A 243 -3.70 23.03 2.07
C MET A 243 -3.44 23.53 0.65
N ILE A 244 -2.22 24.00 0.36
CA ILE A 244 -1.82 24.43 -0.98
C ILE A 244 -1.83 23.27 -1.96
N GLY A 245 -1.28 22.11 -1.56
CA GLY A 245 -1.29 20.88 -2.36
C GLY A 245 -2.71 20.43 -2.71
N GLY A 246 -3.64 20.55 -1.78
CA GLY A 246 -5.07 20.26 -1.95
C GLY A 246 -5.88 21.36 -2.64
N LYS A 247 -5.22 22.39 -3.18
CA LYS A 247 -5.83 23.54 -3.88
C LYS A 247 -6.75 24.38 -2.99
N GLY A 248 -6.58 24.34 -1.68
CA GLY A 248 -7.34 25.14 -0.72
C GLY A 248 -8.80 24.71 -0.50
N ILE A 249 -9.21 23.54 -0.97
CA ILE A 249 -10.56 22.99 -0.74
C ILE A 249 -10.62 22.00 0.43
N ASN A 250 -9.46 21.72 1.05
CA ASN A 250 -9.34 20.87 2.23
C ASN A 250 -10.20 21.40 3.40
N ASP A 251 -10.65 20.51 4.26
CA ASP A 251 -11.12 20.88 5.58
C ASP A 251 -9.93 21.22 6.47
N ALA A 252 -9.78 22.49 6.84
CA ALA A 252 -8.62 22.98 7.58
C ALA A 252 -8.50 22.35 8.98
N GLU A 253 -9.62 22.01 9.63
CA GLU A 253 -9.61 21.33 10.94
C GLU A 253 -9.05 19.93 10.81
N LEU A 254 -9.46 19.17 9.80
CA LEU A 254 -8.94 17.82 9.55
C LEU A 254 -7.45 17.85 9.18
N VAL A 255 -7.02 18.82 8.37
CA VAL A 255 -5.59 19.00 8.04
C VAL A 255 -4.78 19.28 9.29
N HIS A 256 -5.26 20.18 10.18
CA HIS A 256 -4.62 20.46 11.46
C HIS A 256 -4.50 19.20 12.33
N VAL A 257 -5.61 18.45 12.50
CA VAL A 257 -5.61 17.18 13.25
C VAL A 257 -4.58 16.21 12.71
N MET A 258 -4.50 16.06 11.38
CA MET A 258 -3.49 15.20 10.77
C MET A 258 -2.08 15.68 11.09
N ALA A 259 -1.74 16.91 10.75
CA ALA A 259 -0.38 17.45 10.88
C ALA A 259 0.11 17.46 12.34
N ALA A 260 -0.71 17.92 13.27
CA ALA A 260 -0.38 18.03 14.69
C ALA A 260 -0.14 16.68 15.38
N ASN A 261 -0.65 15.57 14.83
CA ASN A 261 -0.52 14.24 15.43
C ASN A 261 0.48 13.32 14.72
N THR A 262 1.18 13.80 13.68
CA THR A 262 2.10 12.96 12.90
C THR A 262 3.33 12.52 13.69
N ALA A 263 3.97 13.41 14.45
CA ALA A 263 5.13 13.08 15.29
C ALA A 263 4.79 12.00 16.32
N ALA A 264 3.66 12.17 17.03
CA ALA A 264 3.14 11.17 17.96
C ALA A 264 2.76 9.86 17.25
N GLY A 265 2.35 9.93 15.98
CA GLY A 265 2.09 8.75 15.13
C GLY A 265 3.38 7.98 14.84
N ILE A 266 4.48 8.65 14.49
CA ILE A 266 5.80 8.03 14.28
C ILE A 266 6.27 7.32 15.56
N GLU A 267 6.11 7.96 16.72
CA GLU A 267 6.49 7.36 18.00
C GLU A 267 5.63 6.13 18.32
N TRP A 268 4.30 6.23 18.15
CA TRP A 268 3.38 5.12 18.39
C TRP A 268 3.70 3.90 17.53
N LEU A 269 4.11 4.08 16.27
CA LEU A 269 4.47 2.98 15.37
C LEU A 269 5.59 2.10 15.94
N THR A 270 6.46 2.63 16.80
CA THR A 270 7.54 1.85 17.46
C THR A 270 7.01 0.76 18.38
N THR A 271 5.78 0.90 18.90
CA THR A 271 5.11 -0.13 19.72
C THR A 271 4.82 -1.41 18.93
N ALA A 272 4.73 -1.31 17.60
CA ALA A 272 4.58 -2.43 16.68
C ALA A 272 5.91 -2.78 15.95
N ASP A 273 7.06 -2.41 16.50
CA ASP A 273 8.40 -2.61 15.88
C ASP A 273 8.54 -1.96 14.50
N ILE A 274 7.90 -0.81 14.30
CA ILE A 274 7.95 -0.05 13.06
C ILE A 274 8.77 1.22 13.28
N HIS A 275 9.94 1.29 12.63
CA HIS A 275 10.90 2.38 12.77
C HIS A 275 11.09 3.09 11.43
N LEU A 276 10.66 4.36 11.34
CA LEU A 276 10.76 5.20 10.15
C LEU A 276 11.82 6.28 10.39
N THR A 277 13.07 5.98 10.14
CA THR A 277 14.21 6.80 10.57
C THR A 277 14.91 7.58 9.46
N ASN A 278 14.70 7.20 8.19
CA ASN A 278 15.30 7.91 7.05
C ASN A 278 14.34 9.00 6.57
N VAL A 279 14.75 10.27 6.65
CA VAL A 279 13.94 11.41 6.24
C VAL A 279 14.38 11.93 4.87
N GLY A 280 13.43 12.08 3.95
CA GLY A 280 13.68 12.53 2.58
C GLY A 280 12.67 13.55 2.06
N SER A 281 12.87 13.96 0.80
CA SER A 281 11.96 14.86 0.07
C SER A 281 10.88 14.09 -0.66
N PHE A 282 9.74 14.75 -0.91
CA PHE A 282 8.63 14.21 -1.69
C PHE A 282 7.92 15.32 -2.47
N GLY A 283 7.21 14.94 -3.54
CA GLY A 283 6.52 15.90 -4.40
C GLY A 283 5.51 16.76 -3.66
N GLY A 284 5.65 18.08 -3.80
CA GLY A 284 4.77 19.08 -3.21
C GLY A 284 5.10 19.49 -1.78
N ALA A 285 6.07 18.87 -1.10
CA ALA A 285 6.54 19.32 0.20
C ALA A 285 7.65 20.37 0.06
N SER A 286 7.60 21.42 0.88
CA SER A 286 8.60 22.50 0.91
C SER A 286 9.93 22.08 1.52
N VAL A 287 9.90 21.10 2.43
CA VAL A 287 11.05 20.57 3.18
C VAL A 287 11.04 19.05 3.24
N LYS A 288 12.15 18.44 3.65
CA LYS A 288 12.21 16.99 3.89
C LYS A 288 11.40 16.63 5.12
N ARG A 289 10.34 15.84 4.95
CA ARG A 289 9.50 15.35 6.06
C ARG A 289 8.95 13.96 5.85
N ILE A 290 9.30 13.27 4.75
CA ILE A 290 8.84 11.90 4.58
C ILE A 290 9.78 10.94 5.31
N HIS A 291 9.23 10.26 6.31
CA HIS A 291 9.93 9.27 7.11
C HIS A 291 9.79 7.89 6.47
N ARG A 292 10.92 7.24 6.19
CA ARG A 292 11.01 5.97 5.48
C ARG A 292 11.71 4.91 6.32
N PRO A 293 11.32 3.64 6.21
CA PRO A 293 12.07 2.55 6.83
C PRO A 293 13.36 2.27 6.05
N VAL A 294 14.32 1.70 6.76
CA VAL A 294 15.56 1.18 6.19
C VAL A 294 15.73 -0.30 6.53
N ASP A 295 16.42 -1.05 5.67
CA ASP A 295 16.82 -2.42 5.95
C ASP A 295 18.04 -2.49 6.89
N GLY A 296 18.46 -3.71 7.24
CA GLY A 296 19.63 -3.95 8.10
C GLY A 296 20.97 -3.47 7.50
N GLN A 297 20.98 -3.02 6.24
CA GLN A 297 22.14 -2.44 5.54
C GLN A 297 22.02 -0.92 5.40
N GLY A 298 20.95 -0.31 5.95
CA GLY A 298 20.69 1.13 5.87
C GLY A 298 20.07 1.58 4.54
N LYS A 299 19.64 0.66 3.68
CA LYS A 299 18.98 0.98 2.40
C LYS A 299 17.50 1.24 2.63
N THR A 300 16.95 2.24 1.95
CA THR A 300 15.51 2.53 1.97
C THR A 300 14.71 1.37 1.41
N VAL A 301 13.62 1.00 2.09
CA VAL A 301 12.65 -0.02 1.66
C VAL A 301 11.25 0.59 1.54
N SER A 302 10.34 -0.11 0.84
CA SER A 302 8.95 0.34 0.71
C SER A 302 8.22 0.31 2.05
N VAL A 303 7.57 1.42 2.41
CA VAL A 303 6.92 1.57 3.73
C VAL A 303 5.81 0.55 3.95
N GLY A 304 4.99 0.29 2.95
CA GLY A 304 3.84 -0.63 3.07
C GLY A 304 4.27 -2.07 3.34
N SER A 305 5.20 -2.60 2.55
CA SER A 305 5.73 -3.95 2.74
C SER A 305 6.55 -4.12 4.04
N TYR A 306 6.99 -3.01 4.63
CA TYR A 306 7.66 -2.99 5.93
C TYR A 306 6.67 -2.91 7.11
N MET A 307 5.67 -2.00 7.02
CA MET A 307 4.73 -1.74 8.11
C MET A 307 3.65 -2.81 8.24
N ILE A 308 2.99 -3.16 7.13
CA ILE A 308 1.77 -3.97 7.16
C ILE A 308 1.97 -5.36 7.77
N PRO A 309 3.02 -6.13 7.42
CA PRO A 309 3.26 -7.41 8.08
C PRO A 309 3.54 -7.31 9.59
N ARG A 310 4.13 -6.19 10.04
CA ARG A 310 4.36 -5.93 11.47
C ARG A 310 3.07 -5.60 12.20
N MET A 311 2.21 -4.76 11.60
CA MET A 311 0.89 -4.46 12.14
C MET A 311 0.00 -5.70 12.21
N GLU A 312 0.01 -6.54 11.17
CA GLU A 312 -0.69 -7.82 11.14
C GLU A 312 -0.21 -8.73 12.28
N THR A 313 1.11 -8.83 12.46
CA THR A 313 1.70 -9.61 13.56
C THR A 313 1.28 -9.06 14.91
N ALA A 314 1.28 -7.74 15.11
CA ALA A 314 0.82 -7.11 16.34
C ALA A 314 -0.67 -7.39 16.60
N CYS A 315 -1.52 -7.31 15.57
CA CYS A 315 -2.95 -7.66 15.69
C CYS A 315 -3.15 -9.14 16.05
N LYS A 316 -2.47 -10.06 15.37
CA LYS A 316 -2.57 -11.52 15.62
C LYS A 316 -2.09 -11.93 17.01
N ASN A 317 -1.10 -11.23 17.54
CA ASN A 317 -0.55 -11.48 18.87
C ASN A 317 -1.37 -10.85 20.01
N ASN A 318 -2.36 -10.02 19.71
CA ASN A 318 -3.21 -9.38 20.70
C ASN A 318 -4.47 -10.20 20.95
N ALA A 319 -4.64 -10.70 22.18
CA ALA A 319 -5.77 -11.56 22.55
C ALA A 319 -7.15 -10.88 22.43
N ASN A 320 -7.19 -9.54 22.39
CA ASN A 320 -8.43 -8.78 22.25
C ASN A 320 -8.81 -8.54 20.77
N ILE A 321 -7.97 -8.92 19.80
CA ILE A 321 -8.23 -8.69 18.38
C ILE A 321 -8.46 -10.02 17.66
N THR A 322 -9.59 -10.12 16.96
CA THR A 322 -9.89 -11.23 16.05
C THR A 322 -9.94 -10.72 14.62
N LEU A 323 -9.18 -11.35 13.72
CA LEU A 323 -9.13 -11.00 12.30
C LEU A 323 -9.91 -12.07 11.51
N LEU A 324 -11.01 -11.68 10.87
CA LEU A 324 -11.83 -12.54 10.01
C LEU A 324 -11.54 -12.18 8.54
N MET A 325 -10.73 -13.03 7.91
CA MET A 325 -10.35 -12.89 6.50
C MET A 325 -11.43 -13.44 5.58
N GLU A 326 -11.42 -13.03 4.31
CA GLU A 326 -12.38 -13.44 3.28
C GLU A 326 -13.84 -13.30 3.76
N THR A 327 -14.09 -12.24 4.55
CA THR A 327 -15.37 -11.90 5.15
C THR A 327 -15.79 -10.51 4.71
N THR A 328 -16.73 -10.44 3.76
CA THR A 328 -17.15 -9.21 3.11
C THR A 328 -18.31 -8.58 3.87
N ALA A 329 -18.09 -7.40 4.46
CA ALA A 329 -19.14 -6.60 5.09
C ALA A 329 -20.15 -6.09 4.05
N ASN A 330 -21.44 -6.22 4.37
CA ASN A 330 -22.53 -5.86 3.44
C ASN A 330 -23.45 -4.77 3.99
N THR A 331 -23.70 -4.77 5.30
CA THR A 331 -24.72 -3.89 5.90
C THR A 331 -24.29 -3.45 7.30
N ILE A 332 -24.45 -2.17 7.59
CA ILE A 332 -24.33 -1.62 8.94
C ILE A 332 -25.64 -1.86 9.68
N LEU A 333 -25.58 -2.53 10.83
CA LEU A 333 -26.73 -2.70 11.71
C LEU A 333 -26.99 -1.40 12.46
N MET A 334 -28.26 -0.96 12.44
CA MET A 334 -28.69 0.24 13.12
C MET A 334 -29.73 -0.08 14.19
N LYS A 335 -29.61 0.54 15.36
CA LYS A 335 -30.60 0.47 16.44
C LYS A 335 -30.77 1.86 17.07
N ASP A 336 -31.99 2.33 17.13
CA ASP A 336 -32.35 3.63 17.72
C ASP A 336 -31.53 4.82 17.13
N GLY A 337 -31.19 4.73 15.84
CA GLY A 337 -30.39 5.74 15.13
C GLY A 337 -28.87 5.62 15.31
N ALA A 338 -28.38 4.63 16.07
CA ALA A 338 -26.95 4.37 16.28
C ALA A 338 -26.49 3.12 15.54
N ALA A 339 -25.25 3.12 15.03
CA ALA A 339 -24.61 1.94 14.48
C ALA A 339 -24.28 0.94 15.59
N CYS A 340 -24.67 -0.31 15.41
CA CYS A 340 -24.57 -1.35 16.45
C CYS A 340 -24.04 -2.70 15.93
N GLY A 341 -23.37 -2.71 14.80
CA GLY A 341 -22.77 -3.94 14.24
C GLY A 341 -22.74 -3.97 12.74
N ILE A 342 -22.34 -5.14 12.21
CA ILE A 342 -22.20 -5.43 10.78
C ILE A 342 -22.80 -6.79 10.47
N VAL A 343 -23.47 -6.89 9.31
CA VAL A 343 -23.75 -8.16 8.65
C VAL A 343 -22.78 -8.32 7.49
N ALA A 344 -22.14 -9.47 7.42
CA ALA A 344 -21.14 -9.81 6.42
C ALA A 344 -21.40 -11.20 5.82
N THR A 345 -20.76 -11.48 4.69
CA THR A 345 -20.74 -12.81 4.05
C THR A 345 -19.33 -13.39 4.19
N GLY A 346 -19.23 -14.58 4.77
CA GLY A 346 -17.98 -15.32 4.87
C GLY A 346 -17.59 -16.00 3.55
N LYS A 347 -16.36 -16.55 3.50
CA LYS A 347 -15.80 -17.24 2.32
C LYS A 347 -16.71 -18.33 1.74
N ALA A 348 -17.40 -19.07 2.58
CA ALA A 348 -18.30 -20.15 2.18
C ALA A 348 -19.72 -19.68 1.80
N GLY A 349 -19.97 -18.37 1.76
CA GLY A 349 -21.29 -17.79 1.52
C GLY A 349 -22.19 -17.75 2.77
N ASN A 350 -21.69 -18.17 3.92
CA ASN A 350 -22.39 -18.13 5.19
C ASN A 350 -22.55 -16.68 5.70
N THR A 351 -23.62 -16.46 6.49
CA THR A 351 -23.84 -15.16 7.13
C THR A 351 -22.94 -15.02 8.36
N VAL A 352 -22.24 -13.88 8.45
CA VAL A 352 -21.47 -13.49 9.63
C VAL A 352 -22.09 -12.23 10.20
N THR A 353 -22.65 -12.31 11.41
CA THR A 353 -23.19 -11.15 12.12
C THR A 353 -22.25 -10.76 13.25
N VAL A 354 -21.83 -9.52 13.29
CA VAL A 354 -21.02 -8.97 14.38
C VAL A 354 -21.82 -7.87 15.06
N ASN A 355 -22.35 -8.14 16.24
CA ASN A 355 -22.94 -7.12 17.11
C ASN A 355 -21.79 -6.37 17.79
N ALA A 356 -21.86 -5.05 17.80
CA ALA A 356 -20.83 -4.23 18.40
C ALA A 356 -21.44 -2.94 18.98
N LYS A 357 -20.75 -2.30 19.93
CA LYS A 357 -21.15 -0.99 20.45
C LYS A 357 -20.73 0.13 19.50
N ALA A 358 -19.62 -0.05 18.77
CA ALA A 358 -19.13 0.90 17.77
C ALA A 358 -18.67 0.19 16.49
N VAL A 359 -18.81 0.89 15.36
CA VAL A 359 -18.43 0.45 14.01
C VAL A 359 -17.40 1.43 13.45
N ILE A 360 -16.26 0.93 12.96
CA ILE A 360 -15.25 1.74 12.26
C ILE A 360 -15.15 1.26 10.81
N LEU A 361 -15.35 2.18 9.86
CA LEU A 361 -15.14 1.93 8.44
C LEU A 361 -13.71 2.32 8.06
N ALA A 362 -12.92 1.36 7.61
CA ALA A 362 -11.53 1.51 7.16
C ALA A 362 -11.28 0.79 5.84
N THR A 363 -12.29 0.81 4.96
CA THR A 363 -12.38 0.00 3.74
C THR A 363 -11.52 0.51 2.58
N GLY A 364 -10.85 1.65 2.75
CA GLY A 364 -10.16 2.36 1.68
C GLY A 364 -11.14 3.03 0.70
N GLY A 365 -10.58 3.56 -0.39
CA GLY A 365 -11.33 4.30 -1.40
C GLY A 365 -12.02 3.42 -2.45
N PHE A 366 -12.23 4.01 -3.62
CA PHE A 366 -12.92 3.37 -4.76
C PHE A 366 -12.07 3.34 -6.04
N GLY A 367 -10.74 3.54 -5.93
CA GLY A 367 -9.84 3.68 -7.09
C GLY A 367 -9.69 2.43 -7.98
N ALA A 368 -10.18 1.25 -7.57
CA ALA A 368 -10.26 0.06 -8.41
C ALA A 368 -11.64 -0.13 -9.07
N ASN A 369 -12.65 0.65 -8.69
CA ASN A 369 -13.94 0.68 -9.34
C ASN A 369 -13.91 1.66 -10.53
N LEU A 370 -13.41 1.19 -11.68
CA LEU A 370 -13.19 2.04 -12.85
C LEU A 370 -14.49 2.58 -13.47
N GLU A 371 -15.63 1.94 -13.23
CA GLU A 371 -16.94 2.47 -13.61
C GLU A 371 -17.28 3.69 -12.77
N MET A 372 -17.24 3.58 -11.45
CA MET A 372 -17.47 4.68 -10.51
C MET A 372 -16.50 5.83 -10.74
N VAL A 373 -15.21 5.53 -10.98
CA VAL A 373 -14.20 6.54 -11.35
C VAL A 373 -14.61 7.29 -12.63
N ALA A 374 -15.04 6.58 -13.68
CA ALA A 374 -15.43 7.19 -14.94
C ALA A 374 -16.76 7.97 -14.85
N GLU A 375 -17.65 7.60 -13.93
CA GLU A 375 -18.89 8.36 -13.65
C GLU A 375 -18.59 9.67 -12.92
N LEU A 376 -17.70 9.63 -11.91
CA LEU A 376 -17.37 10.79 -11.09
C LEU A 376 -16.36 11.73 -11.78
N LYS A 377 -15.48 11.19 -12.65
CA LYS A 377 -14.43 11.92 -13.36
C LYS A 377 -14.23 11.34 -14.77
N PRO A 378 -15.09 11.72 -15.75
CA PRO A 378 -15.11 11.09 -17.07
C PRO A 378 -13.80 11.12 -17.85
N GLU A 379 -12.94 12.10 -17.60
CA GLU A 379 -11.62 12.21 -18.23
C GLU A 379 -10.66 11.09 -17.84
N LEU A 380 -10.94 10.33 -16.78
CA LEU A 380 -10.13 9.18 -16.35
C LEU A 380 -10.59 7.85 -16.95
N LYS A 381 -11.59 7.87 -17.85
CA LYS A 381 -12.05 6.65 -18.52
C LYS A 381 -10.91 6.02 -19.33
N GLY A 382 -10.62 4.74 -19.04
CA GLY A 382 -9.59 3.98 -19.73
C GLY A 382 -8.19 4.07 -19.11
N PHE A 383 -8.01 4.86 -18.04
CA PHE A 383 -6.77 4.84 -17.28
C PHE A 383 -6.61 3.52 -16.52
N MET A 384 -5.37 3.06 -16.38
CA MET A 384 -5.03 1.97 -15.47
C MET A 384 -5.05 2.43 -14.02
N THR A 385 -5.07 1.49 -13.07
CA THR A 385 -5.10 1.78 -11.65
C THR A 385 -4.00 1.05 -10.88
N THR A 386 -3.37 1.74 -9.92
CA THR A 386 -2.44 1.14 -8.97
C THR A 386 -3.13 0.45 -7.80
N ASN A 387 -4.44 0.60 -7.70
CA ASN A 387 -5.23 0.13 -6.55
C ASN A 387 -5.30 -1.39 -6.48
N ALA A 388 -5.38 -1.91 -5.26
CA ALA A 388 -5.75 -3.29 -5.01
C ALA A 388 -7.21 -3.54 -5.42
N ALA A 389 -7.50 -4.74 -5.97
CA ALA A 389 -8.80 -5.07 -6.53
C ALA A 389 -9.98 -4.90 -5.56
N GLY A 390 -9.74 -4.98 -4.24
CA GLY A 390 -10.75 -4.80 -3.20
C GLY A 390 -11.22 -3.36 -2.98
N LEU A 391 -10.57 -2.34 -3.58
CA LEU A 391 -10.90 -0.92 -3.37
C LEU A 391 -12.06 -0.49 -4.28
N GLN A 392 -13.27 -0.94 -3.96
CA GLN A 392 -14.47 -0.81 -4.80
C GLN A 392 -15.49 0.24 -4.29
N GLY A 393 -15.21 0.89 -3.14
CA GLY A 393 -16.12 1.87 -2.53
C GLY A 393 -17.25 1.28 -1.68
N GLN A 394 -17.19 -0.02 -1.32
CA GLN A 394 -18.29 -0.68 -0.58
C GLN A 394 -18.58 -0.01 0.77
N GLY A 395 -17.54 0.41 1.51
CA GLY A 395 -17.73 1.09 2.80
C GLY A 395 -18.46 2.42 2.68
N ILE A 396 -18.20 3.17 1.60
CA ILE A 396 -18.92 4.41 1.29
C ILE A 396 -20.39 4.09 1.04
N ALA A 397 -20.69 3.12 0.16
CA ALA A 397 -22.06 2.73 -0.16
C ALA A 397 -22.85 2.23 1.05
N MET A 398 -22.20 1.44 1.94
CA MET A 398 -22.83 0.99 3.19
C MET A 398 -23.18 2.15 4.13
N ALA A 399 -22.30 3.15 4.23
CA ALA A 399 -22.52 4.32 5.07
C ALA A 399 -23.59 5.24 4.48
N GLU A 400 -23.60 5.48 3.18
CA GLU A 400 -24.67 6.24 2.50
C GLU A 400 -26.04 5.59 2.71
N ALA A 401 -26.13 4.26 2.72
CA ALA A 401 -27.37 3.53 2.98
C ALA A 401 -27.94 3.79 4.38
N VAL A 402 -27.13 4.25 5.35
CA VAL A 402 -27.58 4.66 6.69
C VAL A 402 -27.57 6.19 6.87
N GLY A 403 -27.49 6.95 5.79
CA GLY A 403 -27.64 8.40 5.75
C GLY A 403 -26.34 9.20 5.90
N ALA A 404 -25.17 8.58 5.76
CA ALA A 404 -23.89 9.29 5.79
C ALA A 404 -23.76 10.27 4.61
N ALA A 405 -23.10 11.40 4.87
CA ALA A 405 -22.70 12.35 3.84
C ALA A 405 -21.33 11.97 3.27
N THR A 406 -21.13 12.32 2.00
CA THR A 406 -19.84 12.25 1.31
C THR A 406 -19.36 13.65 0.91
N VAL A 407 -18.06 13.79 0.69
CA VAL A 407 -17.42 15.04 0.26
C VAL A 407 -16.33 14.72 -0.76
N ASP A 408 -16.09 15.64 -1.69
CA ASP A 408 -14.98 15.60 -2.66
C ASP A 408 -14.95 14.35 -3.58
N MET A 409 -16.06 13.65 -3.79
CA MET A 409 -16.12 12.38 -4.51
C MET A 409 -15.54 12.42 -5.93
N ASN A 410 -15.54 13.58 -6.59
CA ASN A 410 -14.92 13.78 -7.90
C ASN A 410 -13.42 14.10 -7.83
N GLN A 411 -12.85 14.22 -6.63
CA GLN A 411 -11.41 14.45 -6.46
C GLN A 411 -10.68 13.10 -6.47
N ILE A 412 -10.21 12.73 -7.66
CA ILE A 412 -9.50 11.47 -7.91
C ILE A 412 -8.12 11.79 -8.43
N GLN A 413 -7.08 11.34 -7.72
CA GLN A 413 -5.68 11.58 -8.05
C GLN A 413 -5.17 10.57 -9.06
N ILE A 414 -4.41 11.04 -10.04
CA ILE A 414 -3.54 10.23 -10.87
C ILE A 414 -2.10 10.35 -10.40
N HIS A 415 -1.32 9.28 -10.58
CA HIS A 415 0.10 9.22 -10.22
C HIS A 415 0.93 9.16 -11.49
N PRO A 416 1.96 10.03 -11.66
CA PRO A 416 2.72 10.10 -12.91
C PRO A 416 3.70 8.95 -13.11
N THR A 417 4.07 8.22 -12.07
CA THR A 417 5.03 7.13 -12.18
C THR A 417 4.37 5.76 -11.91
N VAL A 418 3.51 5.35 -12.84
CA VAL A 418 2.92 4.02 -12.90
C VAL A 418 3.60 3.27 -14.03
N GLN A 419 4.10 2.04 -13.77
CA GLN A 419 4.74 1.23 -14.79
C GLN A 419 3.74 0.93 -15.92
N ALA A 420 4.10 1.28 -17.15
CA ALA A 420 3.16 1.42 -18.27
C ALA A 420 2.48 0.12 -18.70
N ASP A 421 3.07 -1.05 -18.43
CA ASP A 421 2.53 -2.34 -18.89
C ASP A 421 1.78 -3.12 -17.80
N THR A 422 2.08 -2.85 -16.51
CA THR A 422 1.59 -3.68 -15.39
C THR A 422 0.73 -2.91 -14.38
N ALA A 423 0.64 -1.58 -14.50
CA ALA A 423 0.05 -0.68 -13.51
C ALA A 423 0.74 -0.70 -12.13
N ALA A 424 1.93 -1.29 -12.01
CA ALA A 424 2.68 -1.28 -10.77
C ALA A 424 3.11 0.14 -10.40
N LEU A 425 2.97 0.49 -9.13
CA LEU A 425 3.44 1.78 -8.65
C LEU A 425 4.98 1.83 -8.65
N ILE A 426 5.54 2.81 -9.35
CA ILE A 426 6.95 3.19 -9.25
C ILE A 426 7.04 4.33 -8.23
N THR A 427 7.83 4.13 -7.19
CA THR A 427 7.84 5.05 -6.05
C THR A 427 8.18 6.49 -6.44
N GLU A 428 7.39 7.42 -5.96
CA GLU A 428 7.64 8.86 -6.08
C GLU A 428 8.96 9.28 -5.42
N GLY A 429 9.42 8.51 -4.42
CA GLY A 429 10.70 8.74 -3.75
C GLY A 429 11.88 8.85 -4.69
N LEU A 430 11.86 8.12 -5.84
CA LEU A 430 12.93 8.22 -6.83
C LEU A 430 13.05 9.65 -7.41
N ARG A 431 11.92 10.32 -7.67
CA ARG A 431 11.94 11.72 -8.14
C ARG A 431 12.50 12.65 -7.07
N GLY A 432 12.11 12.45 -5.80
CA GLY A 432 12.66 13.16 -4.64
C GLY A 432 14.15 12.88 -4.43
N ASP A 433 14.59 11.66 -4.68
CA ASP A 433 15.98 11.21 -4.52
C ASP A 433 16.88 11.58 -5.73
N GLY A 434 16.34 12.25 -6.77
CA GLY A 434 17.14 12.82 -7.88
C GLY A 434 16.81 12.30 -9.28
N ALA A 435 15.90 11.32 -9.43
CA ALA A 435 15.52 10.82 -10.75
C ALA A 435 14.92 11.91 -11.64
N VAL A 436 15.10 11.73 -12.96
CA VAL A 436 14.65 12.64 -14.02
C VAL A 436 13.60 11.95 -14.88
N LEU A 437 12.61 12.71 -15.35
CA LEU A 437 11.64 12.26 -16.34
C LEU A 437 12.02 12.81 -17.72
N VAL A 438 12.19 11.92 -18.71
CA VAL A 438 12.41 12.29 -20.10
C VAL A 438 11.32 11.73 -21.00
N ASN A 439 10.93 12.51 -22.00
CA ASN A 439 9.92 12.10 -22.98
C ASN A 439 10.52 11.20 -24.09
N ALA A 440 9.70 10.85 -25.08
CA ALA A 440 10.11 10.02 -26.22
C ALA A 440 11.23 10.66 -27.07
N GLU A 441 11.41 11.97 -26.99
CA GLU A 441 12.46 12.74 -27.68
C GLU A 441 13.73 12.88 -26.83
N GLY A 442 13.80 12.24 -25.65
CA GLY A 442 14.95 12.29 -24.75
C GLY A 442 15.13 13.62 -24.01
N LYS A 443 14.08 14.40 -23.86
CA LYS A 443 14.10 15.73 -23.23
C LYS A 443 13.32 15.75 -21.91
N ARG A 444 13.83 16.48 -20.90
CA ARG A 444 13.03 16.85 -19.72
C ARG A 444 11.87 17.76 -20.16
N PHE A 445 10.78 17.75 -19.44
CA PHE A 445 9.56 18.47 -19.80
C PHE A 445 8.83 19.10 -18.60
N ILE A 446 9.33 18.92 -17.38
CA ILE A 446 8.69 19.41 -16.14
C ILE A 446 9.68 19.42 -14.96
N ASP A 447 9.36 20.15 -13.88
CA ASP A 447 9.92 19.93 -12.55
C ASP A 447 9.38 18.59 -12.01
N GLU A 448 10.24 17.58 -11.93
CA GLU A 448 9.87 16.22 -11.55
C GLU A 448 9.36 16.09 -10.11
N VAL A 449 9.66 17.04 -9.23
CA VAL A 449 9.19 17.08 -7.84
C VAL A 449 7.96 17.97 -7.65
N GLY A 450 7.36 18.44 -8.73
CA GLY A 450 6.04 19.06 -8.73
C GLY A 450 4.95 18.15 -8.16
N THR A 451 3.76 18.70 -7.89
CA THR A 451 2.61 17.91 -7.41
C THR A 451 2.17 16.88 -8.47
N ARG A 452 1.56 15.81 -8.01
CA ARG A 452 1.19 14.66 -8.88
C ARG A 452 0.30 15.06 -10.05
N ASP A 453 -0.69 15.92 -9.81
CA ASP A 453 -1.59 16.44 -10.84
C ASP A 453 -0.83 17.22 -11.93
N VAL A 454 0.12 18.08 -11.53
CA VAL A 454 0.93 18.89 -12.46
C VAL A 454 1.85 18.01 -13.30
N VAL A 455 2.58 17.09 -12.65
CA VAL A 455 3.50 16.20 -13.36
C VAL A 455 2.74 15.22 -14.27
N SER A 456 1.61 14.65 -13.81
CA SER A 456 0.78 13.78 -14.65
C SER A 456 0.19 14.49 -15.86
N ALA A 457 -0.28 15.73 -15.69
CA ALA A 457 -0.80 16.52 -16.81
C ALA A 457 0.29 16.80 -17.86
N ALA A 458 1.50 17.14 -17.41
CA ALA A 458 2.64 17.36 -18.30
C ALA A 458 3.05 16.06 -19.02
N GLU A 459 3.03 14.90 -18.34
CA GLU A 459 3.34 13.61 -18.93
C GLU A 459 2.29 13.16 -19.96
N ILE A 460 1.01 13.33 -19.67
CA ILE A 460 -0.10 13.02 -20.60
C ILE A 460 0.02 13.83 -21.88
N ALA A 461 0.54 15.07 -21.80
CA ALA A 461 0.77 15.93 -22.96
C ALA A 461 1.97 15.51 -23.83
N GLN A 462 2.85 14.58 -23.36
CA GLN A 462 3.96 14.09 -24.15
C GLN A 462 3.52 13.11 -25.24
N THR A 463 4.37 12.90 -26.25
CA THR A 463 4.16 11.93 -27.32
C THR A 463 3.93 10.52 -26.74
N GLY A 464 2.75 9.96 -26.97
CA GLY A 464 2.35 8.64 -26.46
C GLY A 464 1.90 8.62 -24.99
N SER A 465 1.78 9.77 -24.32
CA SER A 465 1.35 9.93 -22.93
C SER A 465 2.14 9.06 -21.94
N TYR A 466 3.45 8.96 -22.14
CA TYR A 466 4.38 8.27 -21.26
C TYR A 466 5.70 9.03 -21.16
N SER A 467 6.50 8.64 -20.17
CA SER A 467 7.89 9.10 -20.01
C SER A 467 8.80 7.96 -19.58
N TRP A 468 10.09 8.25 -19.55
CA TRP A 468 11.13 7.38 -19.00
C TRP A 468 11.67 8.00 -17.72
N LEU A 469 11.56 7.30 -16.61
CA LEU A 469 12.19 7.68 -15.34
C LEU A 469 13.62 7.15 -15.35
N ILE A 470 14.59 8.09 -15.31
CA ILE A 470 16.02 7.81 -15.40
C ILE A 470 16.65 7.86 -14.00
N VAL A 471 17.41 6.81 -13.67
CA VAL A 471 18.23 6.69 -12.46
C VAL A 471 19.61 6.13 -12.81
N ASP A 472 20.56 6.18 -11.88
CA ASP A 472 21.91 5.63 -12.06
C ASP A 472 22.26 4.55 -11.02
N GLN A 473 23.45 3.98 -11.12
CA GLN A 473 23.92 2.93 -10.20
C GLN A 473 24.04 3.44 -8.77
N ALA A 474 24.43 4.70 -8.54
CA ALA A 474 24.55 5.24 -7.19
C ALA A 474 23.19 5.30 -6.46
N MET A 475 22.10 5.61 -7.20
CA MET A 475 20.75 5.54 -6.66
C MET A 475 20.32 4.10 -6.36
N LEU A 476 20.65 3.15 -7.26
CA LEU A 476 20.34 1.72 -7.04
C LEU A 476 21.06 1.18 -5.81
N ASP A 477 22.30 1.58 -5.58
CA ASP A 477 23.08 1.13 -4.43
C ASP A 477 22.52 1.64 -3.08
N LYS A 478 21.83 2.79 -3.10
CA LYS A 478 21.18 3.40 -1.93
C LYS A 478 19.76 2.88 -1.68
N SER A 479 19.12 2.22 -2.67
CA SER A 479 17.70 1.85 -2.62
C SER A 479 17.46 0.40 -3.02
N SER A 480 16.97 -0.43 -2.10
CA SER A 480 16.50 -1.78 -2.41
C SER A 480 15.22 -1.79 -3.26
N VAL A 481 14.48 -0.68 -3.31
CA VAL A 481 13.26 -0.54 -4.13
C VAL A 481 13.61 -0.58 -5.61
N ILE A 482 14.67 0.14 -6.04
CA ILE A 482 15.14 0.08 -7.44
C ILE A 482 15.61 -1.33 -7.80
N ALA A 483 16.39 -1.97 -6.93
CA ALA A 483 16.82 -3.35 -7.12
C ALA A 483 15.62 -4.31 -7.28
N GLY A 484 14.52 -4.07 -6.56
CA GLY A 484 13.26 -4.78 -6.74
C GLY A 484 12.65 -4.60 -8.13
N TYR A 485 12.70 -3.40 -8.71
CA TYR A 485 12.21 -3.15 -10.08
C TYR A 485 13.08 -3.81 -11.14
N VAL A 486 14.41 -3.86 -10.95
CA VAL A 486 15.32 -4.61 -11.82
C VAL A 486 14.94 -6.10 -11.82
N LYS A 487 14.75 -6.71 -10.66
CA LYS A 487 14.35 -8.12 -10.53
C LYS A 487 13.00 -8.43 -11.19
N LYS A 488 12.07 -7.48 -11.19
CA LYS A 488 10.75 -7.60 -11.84
C LYS A 488 10.80 -7.40 -13.35
N GLY A 489 11.95 -7.04 -13.92
CA GLY A 489 12.09 -6.80 -15.35
C GLY A 489 11.46 -5.47 -15.83
N PHE A 490 11.25 -4.51 -14.94
CA PHE A 490 10.69 -3.20 -15.31
C PHE A 490 11.74 -2.24 -15.86
N VAL A 491 13.02 -2.60 -15.77
CA VAL A 491 14.15 -1.70 -15.94
C VAL A 491 14.97 -2.05 -17.17
N PHE A 492 15.22 -1.06 -17.99
CA PHE A 492 16.21 -1.10 -19.07
C PHE A 492 17.52 -0.50 -18.56
N SER A 493 18.67 -0.92 -19.13
CA SER A 493 19.98 -0.42 -18.69
C SER A 493 20.94 -0.17 -19.85
N GLY A 494 21.93 0.71 -19.61
CA GLY A 494 23.02 0.99 -20.54
C GLY A 494 24.24 1.52 -19.81
N GLU A 495 25.44 1.17 -20.30
CA GLU A 495 26.72 1.62 -19.74
C GLU A 495 27.01 3.11 -20.01
N THR A 496 26.33 3.67 -21.00
CA THR A 496 26.33 5.11 -21.33
C THR A 496 24.91 5.58 -21.58
N TYR A 497 24.67 6.88 -21.60
CA TYR A 497 23.35 7.42 -21.95
C TYR A 497 22.97 7.13 -23.40
N GLU A 498 23.94 7.05 -24.34
CA GLU A 498 23.70 6.61 -25.72
C GLU A 498 23.22 5.17 -25.75
N ALA A 499 23.88 4.27 -25.01
CA ALA A 499 23.49 2.85 -24.94
C ALA A 499 22.12 2.69 -24.29
N LEU A 500 21.81 3.45 -23.23
CA LEU A 500 20.49 3.48 -22.61
C LEU A 500 19.43 3.98 -23.59
N GLY A 501 19.71 5.10 -24.32
CA GLY A 501 18.82 5.64 -25.36
C GLY A 501 18.48 4.59 -26.41
N ALA A 502 19.49 3.87 -26.90
CA ALA A 502 19.28 2.76 -27.85
C ALA A 502 18.41 1.63 -27.27
N ALA A 503 18.59 1.30 -25.99
CA ALA A 503 17.81 0.25 -25.31
C ALA A 503 16.32 0.59 -25.15
N ILE A 504 15.99 1.89 -25.00
CA ILE A 504 14.62 2.39 -24.78
C ILE A 504 13.97 3.00 -26.03
N GLY A 505 14.67 3.00 -27.18
CA GLY A 505 14.16 3.56 -28.44
C GLY A 505 14.12 5.10 -28.48
N VAL A 506 15.00 5.77 -27.72
CA VAL A 506 15.18 7.21 -27.66
C VAL A 506 16.51 7.59 -28.33
N ASP A 507 16.58 8.78 -28.94
CA ASP A 507 17.84 9.28 -29.49
C ASP A 507 18.90 9.40 -28.38
N GLY A 508 19.96 8.58 -28.48
CA GLY A 508 21.01 8.52 -27.47
C GLY A 508 21.81 9.82 -27.33
N ALA A 509 22.00 10.58 -28.41
CA ALA A 509 22.69 11.85 -28.37
C ALA A 509 21.84 12.92 -27.65
N ALA A 510 20.52 12.95 -27.92
CA ALA A 510 19.58 13.84 -27.25
C ALA A 510 19.48 13.51 -25.73
N LEU A 511 19.43 12.21 -25.39
CA LEU A 511 19.41 11.79 -23.98
C LEU A 511 20.70 12.20 -23.26
N THR A 512 21.88 12.00 -23.90
CA THR A 512 23.17 12.38 -23.33
C THR A 512 23.27 13.89 -23.09
N GLU A 513 22.84 14.70 -24.05
CA GLU A 513 22.80 16.16 -23.91
C GLU A 513 21.92 16.57 -22.73
N THR A 514 20.71 16.02 -22.64
CA THR A 514 19.74 16.29 -21.57
C THR A 514 20.32 15.95 -20.19
N MET A 515 20.92 14.78 -20.04
CA MET A 515 21.45 14.31 -18.75
C MET A 515 22.71 15.06 -18.34
N ASN A 516 23.59 15.44 -19.28
CA ASN A 516 24.74 16.28 -18.97
C ASN A 516 24.32 17.69 -18.54
N THR A 517 23.31 18.27 -19.20
CA THR A 517 22.73 19.56 -18.82
C THR A 517 22.14 19.49 -17.42
N TRP A 518 21.34 18.47 -17.13
CA TRP A 518 20.77 18.24 -15.80
C TRP A 518 21.84 18.11 -14.73
N ASN A 519 22.89 17.31 -14.94
CA ASN A 519 23.97 17.15 -13.97
C ASN A 519 24.65 18.49 -13.67
N GLY A 520 24.84 19.35 -14.67
CA GLY A 520 25.33 20.72 -14.48
C GLY A 520 24.38 21.57 -13.61
N TYR A 521 23.06 21.42 -13.76
CA TYR A 521 22.08 22.12 -12.90
C TYR A 521 22.12 21.63 -11.46
N VAL A 522 22.33 20.33 -11.26
CA VAL A 522 22.48 19.74 -9.90
C VAL A 522 23.73 20.32 -9.21
N GLU A 523 24.87 20.39 -9.92
CA GLU A 523 26.12 20.97 -9.39
C GLU A 523 25.96 22.47 -9.06
N ALA A 524 25.26 23.21 -9.93
CA ALA A 524 24.96 24.63 -9.75
C ALA A 524 23.85 24.90 -8.72
N LYS A 525 23.08 23.85 -8.28
CA LYS A 525 21.85 23.95 -7.48
C LYS A 525 20.85 24.95 -8.06
N ASN A 526 20.73 24.96 -9.38
CA ASN A 526 19.86 25.86 -10.13
C ASN A 526 19.34 25.18 -11.39
N ASP A 527 18.02 25.08 -11.53
CA ASP A 527 17.33 24.55 -12.72
C ASP A 527 16.61 25.72 -13.45
N PRO A 528 17.25 26.34 -14.44
CA PRO A 528 16.64 27.48 -15.16
C PRO A 528 15.50 27.05 -16.10
N ASP A 529 15.41 25.76 -16.46
CA ASP A 529 14.42 25.27 -17.43
C ASP A 529 13.03 25.08 -16.80
N PHE A 530 12.98 24.46 -15.63
CA PHE A 530 11.70 24.10 -14.97
C PHE A 530 11.59 24.55 -13.52
N GLY A 531 12.63 25.18 -12.97
CA GLY A 531 12.61 25.77 -11.62
C GLY A 531 12.54 24.72 -10.49
N ARG A 532 13.12 23.53 -10.71
CA ARG A 532 13.26 22.55 -9.65
C ARG A 532 14.14 23.09 -8.53
N THR A 533 13.69 23.00 -7.29
CA THR A 533 14.38 23.53 -6.10
C THR A 533 15.02 22.47 -5.23
N SER A 534 14.67 21.19 -5.44
CA SER A 534 15.22 20.05 -4.72
C SER A 534 16.25 19.31 -5.57
N PHE A 535 17.49 19.32 -5.12
CA PHE A 535 18.62 18.69 -5.79
C PHE A 535 19.20 17.58 -4.91
N ALA A 536 19.50 16.43 -5.53
CA ALA A 536 20.26 15.34 -4.96
C ALA A 536 21.64 15.27 -5.61
N ASP A 537 22.26 14.09 -5.68
CA ASP A 537 23.53 13.88 -6.38
C ASP A 537 23.31 13.89 -7.91
N PRO A 538 24.34 14.31 -8.70
CA PRO A 538 24.30 14.15 -10.15
C PRO A 538 24.18 12.68 -10.55
N LEU A 539 23.42 12.41 -11.61
CA LEU A 539 23.24 11.05 -12.18
C LEU A 539 24.43 10.77 -13.13
N ASN A 540 25.59 10.41 -12.59
CA ASN A 540 26.83 10.24 -13.35
C ASN A 540 27.55 8.92 -13.09
N THR A 541 26.91 7.96 -12.41
CA THR A 541 27.48 6.64 -12.05
C THR A 541 26.87 5.54 -12.92
N ALA A 542 27.62 5.03 -13.87
CA ALA A 542 27.19 3.92 -14.72
C ALA A 542 27.08 2.58 -13.93
N PRO A 543 26.26 1.62 -14.38
CA PRO A 543 25.30 1.74 -15.49
C PRO A 543 24.11 2.64 -15.16
N TYR A 544 23.48 3.16 -16.22
CA TYR A 544 22.27 3.98 -16.15
C TYR A 544 21.04 3.13 -16.41
N TYR A 545 19.91 3.53 -15.81
CA TYR A 545 18.67 2.73 -15.86
C TYR A 545 17.47 3.60 -16.24
N ALA A 546 16.50 3.00 -16.94
CA ALA A 546 15.26 3.64 -17.32
C ALA A 546 14.05 2.75 -17.00
N ILE A 547 12.97 3.34 -16.51
CA ILE A 547 11.69 2.68 -16.29
C ILE A 547 10.64 3.41 -17.11
N LYS A 548 9.85 2.68 -17.94
CA LYS A 548 8.72 3.27 -18.67
C LYS A 548 7.56 3.52 -17.72
N VAL A 549 7.14 4.77 -17.63
CA VAL A 549 6.08 5.20 -16.71
C VAL A 549 4.99 5.98 -17.45
N THR A 550 3.80 5.98 -16.92
CA THR A 550 2.62 6.72 -17.41
C THR A 550 1.73 7.12 -16.23
N ALA A 551 0.80 8.04 -16.46
CA ALA A 551 -0.18 8.41 -15.46
C ALA A 551 -1.22 7.31 -15.23
N GLY A 552 -1.57 7.05 -13.97
CA GLY A 552 -2.61 6.07 -13.61
C GLY A 552 -3.38 6.48 -12.35
N ILE A 553 -4.61 5.98 -12.21
CA ILE A 553 -5.47 6.20 -11.04
C ILE A 553 -4.77 5.66 -9.80
N HIS A 554 -4.72 6.48 -8.74
CA HIS A 554 -3.94 6.14 -7.56
C HIS A 554 -4.68 6.32 -6.23
N HIS A 555 -5.23 7.49 -5.94
CA HIS A 555 -5.87 7.80 -4.67
C HIS A 555 -7.21 8.50 -4.89
N THR A 556 -8.22 8.14 -4.11
CA THR A 556 -9.48 8.88 -4.06
C THR A 556 -9.44 9.80 -2.84
N MET A 557 -9.48 11.13 -3.06
CA MET A 557 -9.49 12.11 -1.96
C MET A 557 -10.89 12.32 -1.41
N GLY A 558 -11.91 11.95 -2.19
CA GLY A 558 -13.29 11.96 -1.78
C GLY A 558 -13.69 10.71 -1.00
N GLY A 559 -14.67 10.86 -0.12
CA GLY A 559 -15.17 9.79 0.73
C GLY A 559 -16.18 10.28 1.76
N LEU A 560 -16.34 9.55 2.84
CA LEU A 560 -17.25 9.87 3.94
C LEU A 560 -16.85 11.18 4.63
N LYS A 561 -17.84 12.01 4.91
CA LYS A 561 -17.63 13.24 5.68
C LYS A 561 -17.51 12.89 7.15
N ILE A 562 -16.40 13.31 7.78
CA ILE A 562 -16.10 13.08 9.19
C ILE A 562 -15.84 14.41 9.90
N ASN A 563 -15.87 14.39 11.24
CA ASN A 563 -15.35 15.47 12.08
C ASN A 563 -13.94 15.12 12.63
N ALA A 564 -13.36 16.02 13.42
CA ALA A 564 -12.04 15.84 14.03
C ALA A 564 -11.91 14.60 14.94
N GLN A 565 -13.03 14.07 15.46
CA GLN A 565 -13.13 12.83 16.23
C GLN A 565 -13.41 11.60 15.36
N THR A 566 -13.27 11.71 14.03
CA THR A 566 -13.53 10.64 13.06
C THR A 566 -14.97 10.10 13.03
N GLN A 567 -15.89 10.77 13.69
CA GLN A 567 -17.31 10.41 13.66
C GLN A 567 -17.89 10.73 12.29
N VAL A 568 -18.62 9.79 11.70
CA VAL A 568 -19.27 9.97 10.40
C VAL A 568 -20.47 10.91 10.54
N LEU A 569 -20.55 11.89 9.66
CA LEU A 569 -21.63 12.88 9.62
C LEU A 569 -22.70 12.47 8.61
N ASN A 570 -23.96 12.72 8.94
CA ASN A 570 -25.08 12.54 8.00
C ASN A 570 -25.22 13.74 7.05
N THR A 571 -26.15 13.67 6.12
CA THR A 571 -26.43 14.73 5.12
C THR A 571 -26.90 16.06 5.72
N GLU A 572 -27.32 16.07 6.98
CA GLU A 572 -27.70 17.27 7.74
C GLU A 572 -26.52 17.85 8.54
N GLY A 573 -25.36 17.17 8.55
CA GLY A 573 -24.17 17.55 9.30
C GLY A 573 -24.16 17.07 10.76
N ASN A 574 -25.09 16.21 11.16
CA ASN A 574 -25.12 15.62 12.50
C ASN A 574 -24.31 14.33 12.53
N VAL A 575 -23.73 14.00 13.67
CA VAL A 575 -23.03 12.74 13.92
C VAL A 575 -24.01 11.57 13.82
N ILE A 576 -23.61 10.49 13.13
CA ILE A 576 -24.26 9.17 13.22
C ILE A 576 -23.65 8.44 14.42
N PRO A 577 -24.38 8.29 15.54
CA PRO A 577 -23.81 7.72 16.75
C PRO A 577 -23.26 6.30 16.55
N GLY A 578 -22.11 6.01 17.14
CA GLY A 578 -21.47 4.70 17.05
C GLY A 578 -20.80 4.39 15.69
N LEU A 579 -20.83 5.31 14.71
CA LEU A 579 -20.21 5.13 13.39
C LEU A 579 -19.00 6.06 13.22
N TYR A 580 -17.84 5.46 12.93
CA TYR A 580 -16.56 6.12 12.72
C TYR A 580 -15.96 5.72 11.37
N ALA A 581 -15.05 6.53 10.84
CA ALA A 581 -14.32 6.20 9.62
C ALA A 581 -12.90 6.78 9.65
N ALA A 582 -11.93 6.07 9.03
CA ALA A 582 -10.54 6.50 8.97
C ALA A 582 -9.83 6.00 7.70
N GLY A 583 -8.85 6.76 7.23
CA GLY A 583 -8.06 6.47 6.03
C GLY A 583 -8.81 6.83 4.74
N GLU A 584 -8.42 6.25 3.62
CA GLU A 584 -8.87 6.62 2.25
C GLU A 584 -10.39 6.50 2.02
N VAL A 585 -11.15 5.90 2.94
CA VAL A 585 -12.63 5.89 2.90
C VAL A 585 -13.24 7.24 3.25
N THR A 586 -12.46 8.15 3.85
CA THR A 586 -12.89 9.49 4.27
C THR A 586 -12.48 10.54 3.25
N GLY A 587 -13.25 11.64 3.20
CA GLY A 587 -12.96 12.80 2.35
C GLY A 587 -12.69 14.07 3.17
N GLY A 588 -12.30 15.16 2.48
CA GLY A 588 -12.05 16.48 3.05
C GLY A 588 -10.60 16.73 3.51
N ILE A 589 -9.81 15.71 3.80
CA ILE A 589 -8.44 15.87 4.34
C ILE A 589 -7.47 16.37 3.26
N HIS A 590 -7.53 15.81 2.07
CA HIS A 590 -6.52 16.00 1.03
C HIS A 590 -6.92 16.98 -0.08
N GLY A 591 -8.16 17.48 -0.05
CA GLY A 591 -8.67 18.40 -1.06
C GLY A 591 -8.59 17.83 -2.48
N ALA A 592 -8.19 18.64 -3.45
CA ALA A 592 -8.15 18.24 -4.85
C ALA A 592 -6.93 17.38 -5.24
N ASN A 593 -5.89 17.32 -4.39
CA ASN A 593 -4.68 16.56 -4.69
C ASN A 593 -3.90 16.24 -3.41
N ARG A 594 -3.58 14.97 -3.18
CA ARG A 594 -2.89 14.49 -2.00
C ARG A 594 -1.37 14.53 -2.18
N LEU A 595 -0.65 15.13 -1.23
CA LEU A 595 0.81 15.09 -1.20
C LEU A 595 1.34 13.69 -0.90
N GLY A 596 2.48 13.34 -1.50
CA GLY A 596 3.18 12.09 -1.22
C GLY A 596 3.48 11.95 0.27
N GLY A 597 3.27 10.74 0.85
CA GLY A 597 3.47 10.49 2.28
C GLY A 597 2.27 10.82 3.18
N ASN A 598 1.33 11.69 2.76
CA ASN A 598 0.17 12.04 3.58
C ASN A 598 -0.85 10.90 3.74
N ALA A 599 -0.96 9.95 2.81
CA ALA A 599 -1.86 8.81 3.00
C ALA A 599 -1.45 7.91 4.18
N VAL A 600 -0.13 7.80 4.45
CA VAL A 600 0.35 7.04 5.62
C VAL A 600 0.13 7.84 6.89
N ALA A 601 0.36 9.15 6.87
CA ALA A 601 0.05 10.05 7.98
C ALA A 601 -1.45 10.00 8.33
N ASP A 602 -2.32 10.11 7.33
CA ASP A 602 -3.77 10.01 7.46
C ASP A 602 -4.18 8.70 8.14
N PHE A 603 -3.84 7.54 7.59
CA PHE A 603 -4.33 6.29 8.16
C PHE A 603 -3.76 5.99 9.56
N VAL A 604 -2.55 6.46 9.90
CA VAL A 604 -1.99 6.32 11.25
C VAL A 604 -2.68 7.27 12.21
N VAL A 605 -2.82 8.54 11.86
CA VAL A 605 -3.40 9.55 12.76
C VAL A 605 -4.90 9.28 12.98
N PHE A 606 -5.67 9.23 11.90
CA PHE A 606 -7.13 9.06 12.02
C PHE A 606 -7.50 7.63 12.44
N GLY A 607 -6.70 6.62 12.10
CA GLY A 607 -6.89 5.27 12.64
C GLY A 607 -6.75 5.23 14.16
N ARG A 608 -5.75 5.91 14.73
CA ARG A 608 -5.58 6.03 16.18
C ARG A 608 -6.74 6.78 16.84
N ILE A 609 -7.18 7.90 16.24
CA ILE A 609 -8.32 8.66 16.76
C ILE A 609 -9.59 7.82 16.71
N ALA A 610 -9.88 7.16 15.58
CA ALA A 610 -11.06 6.31 15.44
C ALA A 610 -11.08 5.16 16.47
N GLY A 611 -9.93 4.50 16.67
CA GLY A 611 -9.80 3.45 17.66
C GLY A 611 -10.04 3.94 19.08
N ALA A 612 -9.48 5.10 19.44
CA ALA A 612 -9.64 5.71 20.76
C ALA A 612 -11.09 6.17 21.02
N GLU A 613 -11.69 6.87 20.07
CA GLU A 613 -13.06 7.39 20.17
C GLU A 613 -14.11 6.27 20.19
N ALA A 614 -13.95 5.25 19.33
CA ALA A 614 -14.81 4.07 19.34
C ALA A 614 -14.69 3.29 20.67
N ALA A 615 -13.47 3.15 21.20
CA ALA A 615 -13.26 2.53 22.51
C ALA A 615 -13.91 3.33 23.65
N ALA A 616 -13.81 4.66 23.62
CA ALA A 616 -14.46 5.52 24.60
C ALA A 616 -16.00 5.43 24.52
N TYR A 617 -16.57 5.39 23.31
CA TYR A 617 -18.00 5.23 23.08
C TYR A 617 -18.53 3.85 23.55
N ALA A 618 -17.70 2.81 23.45
CA ALA A 618 -18.04 1.44 23.83
C ALA A 618 -17.97 1.15 25.35
N ASN A 619 -17.77 2.17 26.21
CA ASN A 619 -17.75 2.01 27.68
C ASN A 619 -19.12 1.77 28.30
#